data_421ec49f1226ec7f06e8088709d73791
#
_entry.id   421ec49f1226ec7f06e8088709d73791
#
_cell.length_a   1.000
_cell.length_b   1.000
_cell.length_c   1.000
_cell.angle_alpha   90.00
_cell.angle_beta   90.00
_cell.angle_gamma   90.00
#
_symmetry.space_group_name_H-M   'P 1'
#
loop_
_entity.id
_entity.type
_entity.pdbx_description
1 polymer ?
#
loop_
_entity_poly.entity_id
_entity_poly.type
_entity_poly.pdbx_seq_one_letter_code
_entity_poly.pdbx_strand_id
1 'polypeptide(L)'
;LYIAPESILNAELLEFFKDKVEINFVAIDEAHCTSAYGHDFRPKYKQIAVLREFISAPFVALTATADSKTVTDVKEILKLGTTSKYKLEEFSQNLDRPSIFYNVFPKIGNGYKQVISFINQHDKNDTGIVYCLTKASVDDLSKFLYRQGYKAKAYHAGVSNKDRDKVLTQWMNDEVNIIVATIAFGMGIDYPSVRYVVHLNIPTSLEGYVQEVGRASRDGLPSKSY
;
A
#
# COMPACT_ATOMS: atom_id res chain seq x y z
N LEU A 1 -6.73 11.48 -16.72
CA LEU A 1 -7.96 10.92 -16.17
C LEU A 1 -7.62 9.75 -15.26
N TYR A 2 -8.18 9.69 -14.04
CA TYR A 2 -8.06 8.56 -13.11
C TYR A 2 -9.36 7.77 -13.14
N ILE A 3 -9.25 6.43 -13.27
CA ILE A 3 -10.41 5.55 -13.40
C ILE A 3 -10.20 4.32 -12.51
N ALA A 4 -11.22 3.96 -11.74
CA ALA A 4 -11.22 2.70 -11.01
C ALA A 4 -11.49 1.53 -11.97
N PRO A 5 -10.85 0.37 -11.77
CA PRO A 5 -11.06 -0.82 -12.62
C PRO A 5 -12.54 -1.25 -12.74
N GLU A 6 -13.33 -0.97 -11.70
CA GLU A 6 -14.76 -1.25 -11.66
C GLU A 6 -15.58 -0.49 -12.71
N SER A 7 -15.08 0.66 -13.17
CA SER A 7 -15.76 1.53 -14.12
C SER A 7 -15.32 1.33 -15.57
N ILE A 8 -14.32 0.47 -15.82
CA ILE A 8 -13.71 0.32 -17.15
C ILE A 8 -14.68 -0.21 -18.22
N LEU A 9 -15.64 -1.05 -17.83
CA LEU A 9 -16.65 -1.61 -18.76
C LEU A 9 -17.86 -0.71 -19.00
N ASN A 10 -17.82 0.55 -18.55
CA ASN A 10 -18.86 1.50 -18.90
C ASN A 10 -18.80 1.81 -20.41
N ALA A 11 -19.88 1.55 -21.13
CA ALA A 11 -19.95 1.68 -22.59
C ALA A 11 -19.67 3.12 -23.05
N GLU A 12 -20.23 4.13 -22.36
CA GLU A 12 -20.04 5.54 -22.69
C GLU A 12 -18.55 5.94 -22.53
N LEU A 13 -17.87 5.39 -21.50
CA LEU A 13 -16.45 5.63 -21.28
C LEU A 13 -15.58 5.00 -22.38
N LEU A 14 -15.91 3.79 -22.82
CA LEU A 14 -15.19 3.11 -23.89
C LEU A 14 -15.35 3.82 -25.23
N GLU A 15 -16.56 4.28 -25.56
CA GLU A 15 -16.81 5.11 -26.74
C GLU A 15 -16.09 6.46 -26.67
N PHE A 16 -16.06 7.08 -25.50
CA PHE A 16 -15.30 8.32 -25.28
C PHE A 16 -13.81 8.14 -25.55
N PHE A 17 -13.21 7.02 -25.15
CA PHE A 17 -11.81 6.73 -25.44
C PHE A 17 -11.53 6.47 -26.91
N LYS A 18 -12.50 5.92 -27.62
CA LYS A 18 -12.34 5.57 -29.03
C LYS A 18 -12.35 6.81 -29.95
N ASP A 19 -13.28 7.73 -29.72
CA ASP A 19 -13.63 8.71 -30.71
C ASP A 19 -13.38 10.18 -30.29
N LYS A 20 -13.17 10.44 -28.99
CA LYS A 20 -13.20 11.82 -28.47
C LYS A 20 -11.92 12.30 -27.76
N VAL A 21 -10.97 11.41 -27.51
CA VAL A 21 -9.75 11.76 -26.74
C VAL A 21 -8.53 11.10 -27.33
N GLU A 22 -7.48 11.90 -27.54
CA GLU A 22 -6.16 11.36 -27.82
C GLU A 22 -5.48 10.93 -26.51
N ILE A 23 -5.16 9.64 -26.41
CA ILE A 23 -4.52 9.05 -25.23
C ILE A 23 -3.06 8.75 -25.57
N ASN A 24 -2.15 9.38 -24.82
CA ASN A 24 -0.73 9.21 -25.01
C ASN A 24 -0.21 7.90 -24.41
N PHE A 25 -0.73 7.51 -23.24
CA PHE A 25 -0.42 6.23 -22.57
C PHE A 25 -1.49 5.86 -21.56
N VAL A 26 -1.54 4.58 -21.19
CA VAL A 26 -2.37 4.05 -20.11
C VAL A 26 -1.45 3.52 -19.01
N ALA A 27 -1.50 4.12 -17.82
CA ALA A 27 -0.80 3.63 -16.65
C ALA A 27 -1.74 2.77 -15.78
N ILE A 28 -1.30 1.57 -15.43
CA ILE A 28 -2.01 0.62 -14.60
C ILE A 28 -1.21 0.47 -13.31
N ASP A 29 -1.68 1.13 -12.27
CA ASP A 29 -1.07 1.02 -10.94
C ASP A 29 -1.50 -0.26 -10.25
N GLU A 30 -0.68 -0.76 -9.32
CA GLU A 30 -0.89 -2.03 -8.60
C GLU A 30 -1.20 -3.19 -9.55
N ALA A 31 -0.47 -3.28 -10.67
CA ALA A 31 -0.73 -4.26 -11.73
C ALA A 31 -0.70 -5.72 -11.26
N HIS A 32 -0.03 -6.03 -10.13
CA HIS A 32 -0.07 -7.35 -9.50
C HIS A 32 -1.50 -7.80 -9.14
N CYS A 33 -2.43 -6.86 -8.95
CA CYS A 33 -3.84 -7.17 -8.70
C CYS A 33 -4.52 -7.90 -9.87
N THR A 34 -3.94 -7.92 -11.08
CA THR A 34 -4.45 -8.71 -12.20
C THR A 34 -4.21 -10.20 -12.03
N SER A 35 -3.14 -10.59 -11.34
CA SER A 35 -2.71 -11.97 -11.17
C SER A 35 -3.40 -12.65 -9.99
N ALA A 36 -3.83 -13.89 -10.18
CA ALA A 36 -4.33 -14.72 -9.09
C ALA A 36 -3.21 -15.16 -8.12
N TYR A 37 -1.95 -15.03 -8.52
CA TYR A 37 -0.77 -15.29 -7.69
C TYR A 37 -0.34 -14.03 -6.91
N GLY A 38 -0.84 -12.84 -7.28
CA GLY A 38 -0.61 -11.60 -6.53
C GLY A 38 -1.27 -11.63 -5.15
N HIS A 39 -0.69 -10.96 -4.20
CA HIS A 39 -1.16 -10.94 -2.80
C HIS A 39 -2.50 -10.19 -2.60
N ASP A 40 -2.93 -9.37 -3.55
CA ASP A 40 -4.20 -8.62 -3.53
C ASP A 40 -4.93 -8.79 -4.88
N PHE A 41 -5.30 -10.03 -5.21
CA PHE A 41 -6.01 -10.32 -6.44
C PHE A 41 -7.37 -9.62 -6.50
N ARG A 42 -7.60 -8.86 -7.58
CA ARG A 42 -8.87 -8.16 -7.85
C ARG A 42 -9.40 -8.54 -9.23
N PRO A 43 -10.50 -9.32 -9.29
CA PRO A 43 -11.03 -9.83 -10.58
C PRO A 43 -11.27 -8.73 -11.63
N LYS A 44 -11.62 -7.52 -11.19
CA LYS A 44 -11.87 -6.38 -12.09
C LYS A 44 -10.63 -5.89 -12.81
N TYR A 45 -9.44 -6.08 -12.24
CA TYR A 45 -8.19 -5.73 -12.90
C TYR A 45 -7.94 -6.51 -14.21
N LYS A 46 -8.40 -7.74 -14.30
CA LYS A 46 -8.33 -8.52 -15.57
C LYS A 46 -9.08 -7.85 -16.71
N GLN A 47 -10.12 -7.10 -16.40
CA GLN A 47 -10.97 -6.43 -17.38
C GLN A 47 -10.26 -5.23 -18.02
N ILE A 48 -9.18 -4.73 -17.44
CA ILE A 48 -8.37 -3.63 -18.00
C ILE A 48 -7.84 -3.98 -19.39
N ALA A 49 -7.59 -5.25 -19.66
CA ALA A 49 -7.14 -5.73 -20.98
C ALA A 49 -8.09 -5.35 -22.13
N VAL A 50 -9.38 -5.17 -21.84
CA VAL A 50 -10.39 -4.72 -22.83
C VAL A 50 -10.02 -3.35 -23.42
N LEU A 51 -9.38 -2.48 -22.66
CA LEU A 51 -8.96 -1.16 -23.14
C LEU A 51 -8.05 -1.25 -24.38
N ARG A 52 -7.35 -2.39 -24.59
CA ARG A 52 -6.53 -2.63 -25.80
C ARG A 52 -7.35 -2.62 -27.09
N GLU A 53 -8.63 -2.85 -27.05
CA GLU A 53 -9.53 -2.87 -28.20
C GLU A 53 -9.97 -1.44 -28.59
N PHE A 54 -9.90 -0.51 -27.64
CA PHE A 54 -10.38 0.88 -27.79
C PHE A 54 -9.22 1.89 -27.85
N ILE A 55 -8.07 1.58 -27.23
CA ILE A 55 -6.97 2.51 -27.06
C ILE A 55 -5.70 1.96 -27.72
N SER A 56 -5.23 2.67 -28.76
CA SER A 56 -4.00 2.36 -29.48
C SER A 56 -2.79 3.12 -28.91
N ALA A 57 -2.63 3.15 -27.60
CA ALA A 57 -1.53 3.82 -26.88
C ALA A 57 -0.64 2.79 -26.17
N PRO A 58 0.61 3.13 -25.78
CA PRO A 58 1.40 2.28 -24.91
C PRO A 58 0.75 2.09 -23.54
N PHE A 59 0.93 0.91 -22.97
CA PHE A 59 0.45 0.56 -21.62
C PHE A 59 1.66 0.40 -20.70
N VAL A 60 1.60 1.02 -19.54
CA VAL A 60 2.61 0.96 -18.49
C VAL A 60 2.00 0.26 -17.29
N ALA A 61 2.50 -0.93 -16.95
CA ALA A 61 2.08 -1.65 -15.76
C ALA A 61 3.08 -1.38 -14.63
N LEU A 62 2.58 -0.91 -13.49
CA LEU A 62 3.38 -0.53 -12.33
C LEU A 62 3.01 -1.42 -11.16
N THR A 63 4.01 -1.92 -10.44
CA THR A 63 3.81 -2.65 -9.19
C THR A 63 5.05 -2.54 -8.32
N ALA A 64 4.86 -2.39 -7.01
CA ALA A 64 5.94 -2.37 -6.04
C ALA A 64 6.38 -3.79 -5.64
N THR A 65 5.50 -4.78 -5.79
CA THR A 65 5.71 -6.15 -5.31
C THR A 65 5.20 -7.14 -6.34
N ALA A 66 6.10 -7.83 -7.01
CA ALA A 66 5.73 -8.94 -7.91
C ALA A 66 6.89 -9.94 -8.01
N ASP A 67 6.58 -11.20 -7.78
CA ASP A 67 7.49 -12.29 -8.11
C ASP A 67 7.49 -12.58 -9.63
N SER A 68 8.37 -13.43 -10.10
CA SER A 68 8.50 -13.78 -11.54
C SER A 68 7.22 -14.36 -12.13
N LYS A 69 6.46 -15.09 -11.33
CA LYS A 69 5.17 -15.67 -11.73
C LYS A 69 4.11 -14.60 -11.94
N THR A 70 3.99 -13.69 -10.97
CA THR A 70 3.08 -12.53 -11.06
C THR A 70 3.44 -11.65 -12.24
N VAL A 71 4.72 -11.39 -12.49
CA VAL A 71 5.18 -10.60 -13.65
C VAL A 71 4.75 -11.25 -14.96
N THR A 72 4.92 -12.57 -15.10
CA THR A 72 4.50 -13.32 -16.30
C THR A 72 2.98 -13.22 -16.50
N ASP A 73 2.22 -13.45 -15.45
CA ASP A 73 0.74 -13.36 -15.46
C ASP A 73 0.24 -11.95 -15.85
N VAL A 74 0.85 -10.91 -15.28
CA VAL A 74 0.53 -9.51 -15.61
C VAL A 74 0.75 -9.23 -17.10
N LYS A 75 1.88 -9.70 -17.67
CA LYS A 75 2.17 -9.54 -19.11
C LYS A 75 1.12 -10.23 -19.97
N GLU A 76 0.77 -11.46 -19.64
CA GLU A 76 -0.19 -12.25 -20.41
C GLU A 76 -1.59 -11.64 -20.31
N ILE A 77 -2.08 -11.36 -19.10
CA ILE A 77 -3.43 -10.84 -18.87
C ILE A 77 -3.61 -9.45 -19.50
N LEU A 78 -2.65 -8.56 -19.32
CA LEU A 78 -2.70 -7.21 -19.90
C LEU A 78 -2.20 -7.14 -21.35
N LYS A 79 -1.89 -8.29 -21.96
CA LYS A 79 -1.41 -8.40 -23.33
C LYS A 79 -0.22 -7.43 -23.61
N LEU A 80 0.74 -7.37 -22.68
CA LEU A 80 1.92 -6.53 -22.82
C LEU A 80 2.90 -7.18 -23.83
N GLY A 81 3.45 -6.40 -24.75
CA GLY A 81 4.38 -6.89 -25.76
C GLY A 81 3.74 -7.72 -26.89
N THR A 82 2.41 -7.83 -26.96
CA THR A 82 1.73 -8.60 -28.00
C THR A 82 1.49 -7.80 -29.29
N THR A 83 1.67 -6.49 -29.26
CA THR A 83 1.46 -5.63 -30.42
C THR A 83 2.80 -5.35 -31.11
N SER A 84 2.83 -5.37 -32.46
CA SER A 84 4.01 -4.99 -33.23
C SER A 84 4.38 -3.50 -33.15
N LYS A 85 3.43 -2.68 -32.67
CA LYS A 85 3.60 -1.21 -32.61
C LYS A 85 4.51 -0.77 -31.45
N TYR A 86 4.49 -1.50 -30.31
CA TYR A 86 5.26 -1.13 -29.13
C TYR A 86 6.09 -2.31 -28.64
N LYS A 87 7.38 -2.08 -28.44
CA LYS A 87 8.28 -3.08 -27.85
C LYS A 87 8.03 -3.13 -26.33
N LEU A 88 8.05 -4.33 -25.76
CA LEU A 88 8.02 -4.51 -24.31
C LEU A 88 9.40 -4.18 -23.73
N GLU A 89 9.41 -3.25 -22.80
CA GLU A 89 10.57 -2.95 -21.95
C GLU A 89 10.22 -3.25 -20.50
N GLU A 90 11.14 -3.82 -19.74
CA GLU A 90 10.99 -4.15 -18.33
C GLU A 90 12.03 -3.41 -17.52
N PHE A 91 11.55 -2.78 -16.45
CA PHE A 91 12.40 -2.10 -15.48
C PHE A 91 12.14 -2.69 -14.10
N SER A 92 13.19 -3.11 -13.42
CA SER A 92 13.10 -3.57 -12.04
C SER A 92 14.20 -2.92 -11.21
N GLN A 93 13.86 -2.62 -9.96
CA GLN A 93 14.83 -2.14 -8.98
C GLN A 93 14.97 -3.15 -7.85
N ASN A 94 16.10 -3.12 -7.17
CA ASN A 94 16.29 -3.90 -5.97
C ASN A 94 15.28 -3.44 -4.90
N LEU A 95 14.61 -4.39 -4.25
CA LEU A 95 13.68 -4.14 -3.15
C LEU A 95 14.40 -3.82 -1.84
N ASP A 96 15.72 -3.95 -1.79
CA ASP A 96 16.51 -3.62 -0.61
C ASP A 96 16.34 -2.13 -0.24
N ARG A 97 16.08 -1.91 1.03
CA ARG A 97 15.91 -0.58 1.63
C ARG A 97 16.95 -0.39 2.74
N PRO A 98 18.19 0.02 2.39
CA PRO A 98 19.29 0.12 3.35
C PRO A 98 19.02 1.06 4.53
N SER A 99 18.09 1.99 4.37
CA SER A 99 17.69 2.93 5.42
C SER A 99 16.68 2.34 6.42
N ILE A 100 16.19 1.11 6.21
CA ILE A 100 15.26 0.44 7.12
C ILE A 100 15.98 -0.70 7.85
N PHE A 101 16.06 -0.62 9.17
CA PHE A 101 16.61 -1.67 10.02
C PHE A 101 15.49 -2.64 10.43
N TYR A 102 15.61 -3.88 10.00
CA TYR A 102 14.64 -4.95 10.28
C TYR A 102 14.97 -5.65 11.58
N ASN A 103 13.99 -5.78 12.48
CA ASN A 103 14.14 -6.50 13.74
C ASN A 103 12.94 -7.44 13.93
N VAL A 104 13.20 -8.60 14.54
CA VAL A 104 12.17 -9.57 14.90
C VAL A 104 12.37 -10.00 16.34
N PHE A 105 11.31 -9.94 17.14
CA PHE A 105 11.32 -10.28 18.54
C PHE A 105 10.18 -11.26 18.88
N PRO A 106 10.40 -12.23 19.78
CA PRO A 106 9.32 -13.03 20.31
C PRO A 106 8.28 -12.15 21.01
N LYS A 107 7.00 -12.35 20.68
CA LYS A 107 5.91 -11.63 21.33
C LYS A 107 5.66 -12.17 22.74
N ILE A 108 5.62 -11.29 23.71
CA ILE A 108 5.36 -11.61 25.12
C ILE A 108 3.96 -11.11 25.51
N GLY A 109 3.09 -12.03 25.93
CA GLY A 109 1.71 -11.72 26.27
C GLY A 109 0.95 -11.10 25.07
N ASN A 110 0.29 -9.95 25.27
CA ASN A 110 -0.37 -9.22 24.19
C ASN A 110 0.58 -8.30 23.37
N GLY A 111 1.85 -8.19 23.77
CA GLY A 111 2.86 -7.38 23.08
C GLY A 111 2.80 -5.86 23.35
N TYR A 112 1.80 -5.34 24.08
CA TYR A 112 1.58 -3.89 24.22
C TYR A 112 2.73 -3.17 24.92
N LYS A 113 3.33 -3.78 25.95
CA LYS A 113 4.51 -3.22 26.61
C LYS A 113 5.73 -3.22 25.72
N GLN A 114 5.86 -4.24 24.85
CA GLN A 114 6.94 -4.28 23.86
C GLN A 114 6.78 -3.17 22.82
N VAL A 115 5.56 -2.91 22.33
CA VAL A 115 5.27 -1.78 21.45
C VAL A 115 5.73 -0.46 22.09
N ILE A 116 5.40 -0.22 23.37
CA ILE A 116 5.90 0.96 24.10
C ILE A 116 7.44 0.98 24.15
N SER A 117 8.06 -0.16 24.45
CA SER A 117 9.52 -0.25 24.50
C SER A 117 10.17 0.10 23.16
N PHE A 118 9.55 -0.27 22.03
CA PHE A 118 10.02 0.08 20.69
C PHE A 118 9.81 1.57 20.39
N ILE A 119 8.62 2.11 20.68
CA ILE A 119 8.32 3.53 20.50
C ILE A 119 9.31 4.40 21.28
N ASN A 120 9.65 4.02 22.50
CA ASN A 120 10.57 4.78 23.36
C ASN A 120 12.05 4.75 22.90
N GLN A 121 12.39 4.00 21.87
CA GLN A 121 13.70 4.04 21.21
C GLN A 121 13.79 5.15 20.16
N HIS A 122 12.71 5.87 19.94
CA HIS A 122 12.56 6.96 18.98
C HIS A 122 12.28 8.27 19.70
N ASP A 123 12.45 9.38 18.99
CA ASP A 123 12.11 10.68 19.53
C ASP A 123 10.59 10.83 19.73
N LYS A 124 10.19 11.63 20.70
CA LYS A 124 8.78 11.83 21.04
C LYS A 124 7.93 12.36 19.88
N ASN A 125 8.55 13.03 18.93
CA ASN A 125 7.89 13.58 17.76
C ASN A 125 8.01 12.68 16.53
N ASP A 126 8.72 11.56 16.64
CA ASP A 126 8.83 10.61 15.55
C ASP A 126 7.47 9.98 15.22
N THR A 127 7.20 9.89 13.95
CA THR A 127 5.95 9.31 13.44
C THR A 127 6.12 7.83 13.18
N GLY A 128 5.15 7.05 13.63
CA GLY A 128 5.15 5.60 13.45
C GLY A 128 3.81 4.99 13.15
N ILE A 129 3.86 3.77 12.63
CA ILE A 129 2.70 2.96 12.33
C ILE A 129 2.80 1.64 13.10
N VAL A 130 1.70 1.23 13.75
CA VAL A 130 1.60 -0.08 14.41
C VAL A 130 0.51 -0.90 13.74
N TYR A 131 0.90 -1.95 13.02
CA TYR A 131 -0.04 -2.85 12.37
C TYR A 131 -0.54 -3.94 13.30
N CYS A 132 -1.87 -4.13 13.30
CA CYS A 132 -2.56 -5.20 14.02
C CYS A 132 -3.42 -6.01 13.04
N LEU A 133 -3.61 -7.28 13.33
CA LEU A 133 -4.38 -8.18 12.47
C LEU A 133 -5.90 -7.88 12.50
N THR A 134 -6.43 -7.47 13.66
CA THR A 134 -7.88 -7.28 13.85
C THR A 134 -8.25 -5.87 14.27
N LYS A 135 -9.45 -5.43 13.90
CA LYS A 135 -10.02 -4.14 14.31
C LYS A 135 -10.05 -3.99 15.84
N ALA A 136 -10.45 -5.06 16.56
CA ALA A 136 -10.48 -5.06 18.02
C ALA A 136 -9.10 -4.80 18.62
N SER A 137 -8.05 -5.48 18.10
CA SER A 137 -6.66 -5.23 18.56
C SER A 137 -6.20 -3.81 18.27
N VAL A 138 -6.63 -3.21 17.16
CA VAL A 138 -6.33 -1.79 16.85
C VAL A 138 -6.96 -0.87 17.88
N ASP A 139 -8.25 -1.07 18.18
CA ASP A 139 -8.97 -0.25 19.14
C ASP A 139 -8.38 -0.38 20.57
N ASP A 140 -8.08 -1.60 20.98
CA ASP A 140 -7.55 -1.87 22.33
C ASP A 140 -6.13 -1.29 22.48
N LEU A 141 -5.25 -1.50 21.50
CA LEU A 141 -3.89 -0.97 21.55
C LEU A 141 -3.88 0.56 21.45
N SER A 142 -4.69 1.15 20.60
CA SER A 142 -4.74 2.62 20.48
C SER A 142 -5.22 3.27 21.76
N LYS A 143 -6.27 2.71 22.43
CA LYS A 143 -6.73 3.15 23.75
C LYS A 143 -5.67 2.97 24.82
N PHE A 144 -4.95 1.85 24.78
CA PHE A 144 -3.87 1.58 25.72
C PHE A 144 -2.75 2.60 25.57
N LEU A 145 -2.27 2.86 24.36
CA LEU A 145 -1.23 3.86 24.09
C LEU A 145 -1.69 5.29 24.51
N TYR A 146 -2.92 5.64 24.19
CA TYR A 146 -3.48 6.94 24.58
C TYR A 146 -3.48 7.12 26.12
N ARG A 147 -3.88 6.09 26.88
CA ARG A 147 -3.85 6.11 28.36
C ARG A 147 -2.42 6.22 28.92
N GLN A 148 -1.41 5.82 28.16
CA GLN A 148 0.00 5.97 28.50
C GLN A 148 0.60 7.32 28.07
N GLY A 149 -0.24 8.23 27.52
CA GLY A 149 0.16 9.57 27.13
C GLY A 149 0.70 9.72 25.70
N TYR A 150 0.59 8.67 24.88
CA TYR A 150 0.99 8.75 23.46
C TYR A 150 -0.12 9.36 22.59
N LYS A 151 0.26 10.17 21.60
CA LYS A 151 -0.66 10.72 20.59
C LYS A 151 -1.01 9.63 19.56
N ALA A 152 -1.71 8.58 19.97
CA ALA A 152 -2.06 7.42 19.14
C ALA A 152 -3.54 7.45 18.72
N LYS A 153 -3.82 7.06 17.46
CA LYS A 153 -5.18 6.94 16.91
C LYS A 153 -5.37 5.62 16.17
N ALA A 154 -6.59 5.08 16.27
CA ALA A 154 -7.02 3.89 15.54
C ALA A 154 -7.38 4.23 14.09
N TYR A 155 -7.02 3.34 13.14
CA TYR A 155 -7.39 3.45 11.74
C TYR A 155 -7.70 2.05 11.17
N HIS A 156 -8.96 1.79 10.87
CA HIS A 156 -9.40 0.54 10.24
C HIS A 156 -10.76 0.72 9.52
N ALA A 157 -11.17 -0.22 8.71
CA ALA A 157 -12.41 -0.14 7.92
C ALA A 157 -13.71 -0.06 8.75
N GLY A 158 -13.67 -0.30 10.07
CA GLY A 158 -14.80 -0.09 10.98
C GLY A 158 -14.97 1.36 11.45
N VAL A 159 -13.97 2.22 11.24
CA VAL A 159 -14.04 3.65 11.51
C VAL A 159 -14.72 4.35 10.33
N SER A 160 -15.58 5.34 10.59
CA SER A 160 -16.26 6.09 9.54
C SER A 160 -15.25 6.76 8.58
N ASN A 161 -15.61 6.96 7.31
CA ASN A 161 -14.73 7.64 6.36
C ASN A 161 -14.33 9.03 6.87
N LYS A 162 -15.29 9.80 7.39
CA LYS A 162 -15.07 11.13 7.96
C LYS A 162 -14.04 11.13 9.09
N ASP A 163 -14.13 10.13 9.99
CA ASP A 163 -13.18 10.03 11.10
C ASP A 163 -11.81 9.55 10.62
N ARG A 164 -11.74 8.66 9.63
CA ARG A 164 -10.49 8.26 9.00
C ARG A 164 -9.77 9.43 8.33
N ASP A 165 -10.51 10.26 7.58
CA ASP A 165 -9.98 11.46 6.93
C ASP A 165 -9.46 12.46 7.97
N LYS A 166 -10.21 12.61 9.09
CA LYS A 166 -9.76 13.45 10.21
C LYS A 166 -8.47 12.93 10.85
N VAL A 167 -8.39 11.63 11.12
CA VAL A 167 -7.19 11.00 11.70
C VAL A 167 -6.00 11.17 10.76
N LEU A 168 -6.20 10.97 9.46
CA LEU A 168 -5.17 11.17 8.45
C LEU A 168 -4.66 12.62 8.41
N THR A 169 -5.59 13.59 8.43
CA THR A 169 -5.24 15.01 8.48
C THR A 169 -4.45 15.36 9.74
N GLN A 170 -4.88 14.85 10.90
CA GLN A 170 -4.16 15.05 12.16
C GLN A 170 -2.76 14.44 12.15
N TRP A 171 -2.60 13.28 11.51
CA TRP A 171 -1.32 12.61 11.36
C TRP A 171 -0.40 13.37 10.40
N MET A 172 -0.92 13.87 9.29
CA MET A 172 -0.18 14.72 8.34
C MET A 172 0.27 16.06 8.94
N ASN A 173 -0.43 16.55 9.96
CA ASN A 173 -0.12 17.82 10.66
C ASN A 173 0.65 17.60 11.98
N ASP A 174 1.20 16.40 12.23
CA ASP A 174 1.95 16.04 13.46
C ASP A 174 1.14 16.20 14.78
N GLU A 175 -0.18 16.32 14.68
CA GLU A 175 -1.07 16.33 15.85
C GLU A 175 -1.22 14.92 16.46
N VAL A 176 -1.06 13.90 15.63
CA VAL A 176 -1.02 12.48 15.96
C VAL A 176 0.30 11.91 15.45
N ASN A 177 1.05 11.23 16.31
CA ASN A 177 2.35 10.67 15.94
C ASN A 177 2.26 9.17 15.62
N ILE A 178 1.28 8.47 16.18
CA ILE A 178 1.17 7.01 16.06
C ILE A 178 -0.18 6.63 15.46
N ILE A 179 -0.14 5.96 14.32
CA ILE A 179 -1.29 5.29 13.77
C ILE A 179 -1.27 3.81 14.18
N VAL A 180 -2.31 3.36 14.85
CA VAL A 180 -2.54 1.94 15.10
C VAL A 180 -3.58 1.46 14.08
N ALA A 181 -3.22 0.53 13.21
CA ALA A 181 -4.05 0.22 12.05
C ALA A 181 -4.10 -1.27 11.70
N THR A 182 -5.12 -1.64 10.93
CA THR A 182 -5.08 -2.84 10.08
C THR A 182 -4.46 -2.50 8.72
N ILE A 183 -4.33 -3.49 7.83
CA ILE A 183 -3.91 -3.29 6.43
C ILE A 183 -4.73 -2.23 5.68
N ALA A 184 -5.88 -1.80 6.21
CA ALA A 184 -6.68 -0.71 5.64
C ALA A 184 -5.94 0.65 5.65
N PHE A 185 -4.92 0.81 6.49
CA PHE A 185 -4.01 1.95 6.44
C PHE A 185 -2.89 1.63 5.46
N GLY A 186 -3.16 1.87 4.19
CA GLY A 186 -2.31 1.34 3.15
C GLY A 186 -2.25 2.22 1.91
N MET A 187 -2.92 1.79 0.85
CA MET A 187 -2.86 2.43 -0.47
C MET A 187 -3.15 3.93 -0.42
N GLY A 188 -2.40 4.71 -1.19
CA GLY A 188 -2.60 6.14 -1.32
C GLY A 188 -2.09 7.01 -0.17
N ILE A 189 -1.50 6.43 0.88
CA ILE A 189 -0.91 7.20 1.97
C ILE A 189 0.56 7.44 1.66
N ASP A 190 0.89 8.72 1.42
CA ASP A 190 2.26 9.17 1.21
C ASP A 190 2.65 10.15 2.32
N TYR A 191 3.43 9.67 3.28
CA TYR A 191 4.03 10.47 4.34
C TYR A 191 5.50 10.11 4.46
N PRO A 192 6.41 11.06 4.19
CA PRO A 192 7.83 10.75 4.03
C PRO A 192 8.54 10.38 5.34
N SER A 193 8.09 10.93 6.46
CA SER A 193 8.83 10.95 7.73
C SER A 193 8.47 9.83 8.70
N VAL A 194 7.99 8.68 8.23
CA VAL A 194 7.71 7.53 9.11
C VAL A 194 9.04 6.93 9.60
N ARG A 195 9.28 6.98 10.91
CA ARG A 195 10.53 6.51 11.54
C ARG A 195 10.49 5.08 12.02
N TYR A 196 9.29 4.53 12.25
CA TYR A 196 9.15 3.12 12.64
C TYR A 196 7.84 2.52 12.16
N VAL A 197 7.91 1.23 11.85
CA VAL A 197 6.74 0.38 11.58
C VAL A 197 6.82 -0.83 12.52
N VAL A 198 5.79 -1.04 13.31
CA VAL A 198 5.69 -2.16 14.25
C VAL A 198 4.59 -3.11 13.78
N HIS A 199 4.88 -4.40 13.70
CA HIS A 199 3.91 -5.45 13.46
C HIS A 199 3.61 -6.20 14.76
N LEU A 200 2.45 -5.94 15.37
CA LEU A 200 2.04 -6.66 16.58
C LEU A 200 1.79 -8.15 16.32
N ASN A 201 1.50 -8.50 15.09
CA ASN A 201 1.28 -9.85 14.59
C ASN A 201 2.07 -10.05 13.29
N ILE A 202 2.48 -11.27 13.02
CA ILE A 202 3.12 -11.62 11.74
C ILE A 202 2.15 -11.28 10.59
N PRO A 203 2.58 -10.54 9.57
CA PRO A 203 1.80 -10.27 8.37
C PRO A 203 1.36 -11.55 7.65
N THR A 204 0.30 -11.47 6.88
CA THR A 204 -0.28 -12.62 6.18
C THR A 204 0.53 -13.07 4.96
N SER A 205 1.35 -12.18 4.41
CA SER A 205 2.27 -12.47 3.30
C SER A 205 3.54 -11.63 3.41
N LEU A 206 4.60 -12.08 2.74
CA LEU A 206 5.87 -11.34 2.67
C LEU A 206 5.72 -10.06 1.85
N GLU A 207 4.96 -10.10 0.77
CA GLU A 207 4.68 -8.95 -0.09
C GLU A 207 3.92 -7.87 0.69
N GLY A 208 2.89 -8.25 1.45
CA GLY A 208 2.19 -7.35 2.36
C GLY A 208 3.13 -6.73 3.39
N TYR A 209 4.01 -7.54 4.00
CA TYR A 209 5.02 -7.04 4.92
C TYR A 209 5.93 -5.99 4.29
N VAL A 210 6.47 -6.28 3.11
CA VAL A 210 7.35 -5.34 2.37
C VAL A 210 6.61 -4.05 2.04
N GLN A 211 5.35 -4.13 1.63
CA GLN A 211 4.52 -2.97 1.33
C GLN A 211 4.22 -2.13 2.58
N GLU A 212 3.94 -2.77 3.72
CA GLU A 212 3.67 -2.12 4.99
C GLU A 212 4.92 -1.44 5.56
N VAL A 213 6.04 -2.15 5.60
CA VAL A 213 7.34 -1.61 6.04
C VAL A 213 7.84 -0.53 5.08
N GLY A 214 7.59 -0.67 3.78
CA GLY A 214 7.97 0.29 2.75
C GLY A 214 7.38 1.70 2.92
N ARG A 215 6.45 1.89 3.88
CA ARG A 215 5.97 3.22 4.28
C ARG A 215 6.97 3.99 5.11
N ALA A 216 7.89 3.30 5.77
CA ALA A 216 8.98 3.91 6.51
C ALA A 216 10.05 4.45 5.56
N SER A 217 10.78 5.49 6.01
CA SER A 217 11.99 5.97 5.33
C SER A 217 11.79 6.38 3.86
N ARG A 218 10.67 6.95 3.49
CA ARG A 218 10.47 7.47 2.13
C ARG A 218 11.33 8.69 1.81
N ASP A 219 11.73 9.42 2.84
CA ASP A 219 12.70 10.51 2.78
C ASP A 219 14.16 10.04 2.78
N GLY A 220 14.41 8.73 2.84
CA GLY A 220 15.75 8.14 2.89
C GLY A 220 16.43 8.16 4.25
N LEU A 221 15.82 8.76 5.28
CA LEU A 221 16.38 8.79 6.63
C LEU A 221 16.18 7.46 7.35
N PRO A 222 17.08 7.12 8.31
CA PRO A 222 17.02 5.85 9.04
C PRO A 222 15.67 5.61 9.70
N SER A 223 15.16 4.40 9.56
CA SER A 223 13.90 3.95 10.16
C SER A 223 14.02 2.50 10.62
N LYS A 224 13.12 2.05 11.49
CA LYS A 224 13.15 0.69 12.03
C LYS A 224 11.83 -0.04 11.77
N SER A 225 11.94 -1.33 11.48
CA SER A 225 10.83 -2.29 11.47
C SER A 225 10.98 -3.26 12.63
N TYR A 226 9.85 -3.56 13.32
CA TYR A 226 9.80 -4.45 14.48
C TYR A 226 8.73 -5.51 14.29
#